data_b16da552799ef4d787693ae919af084a
#
_entry.id   b16da552799ef4d787693ae919af084a
#
_cell.length_a   1.000
_cell.length_b   1.000
_cell.length_c   1.000
_cell.angle_alpha   90.00
_cell.angle_beta   90.00
_cell.angle_gamma   90.00
#
_symmetry.space_group_name_H-M   'P 1'
#
loop_
_entity.id
_entity.type
_entity.pdbx_description
1 polymer ?
#
loop_
_entity_poly.entity_id
_entity_poly.type
_entity_poly.pdbx_seq_one_letter_code
_entity_poly.pdbx_strand_id
1 'polypeptide(L)'
;MNQKILLDYFDLLCAELELTVAILSENKGKNRNFINHVNVIKTSVYAVKDGIELNDKSKMYPFLKLQLNCLIEVEQFYSSSKKEIKNYVLKARLQKCKAIANLCDTAMLSLLLEIDDDYYRMISHINYALTEMSKTISY
;
A
#
# COMPACT_ATOMS: atom_id res chain seq x y z
N MET A 1 8.37 -8.95 18.47
CA MET A 1 8.03 -9.25 17.08
C MET A 1 9.29 -9.27 16.26
N ASN A 2 9.42 -10.19 15.34
CA ASN A 2 10.63 -10.31 14.53
C ASN A 2 10.37 -9.89 13.08
N GLN A 3 11.46 -9.72 12.33
CA GLN A 3 11.42 -9.29 10.94
C GLN A 3 10.62 -10.25 10.04
N LYS A 4 10.67 -11.55 10.32
CA LYS A 4 9.93 -12.54 9.55
C LYS A 4 8.41 -12.30 9.59
N ILE A 5 7.88 -11.97 10.77
CA ILE A 5 6.45 -11.68 10.94
C ILE A 5 6.06 -10.45 10.10
N LEU A 6 6.90 -9.42 10.10
CA LEU A 6 6.68 -8.24 9.27
C LEU A 6 6.63 -8.60 7.78
N LEU A 7 7.58 -9.41 7.32
CA LEU A 7 7.61 -9.85 5.92
C LEU A 7 6.38 -10.68 5.54
N ASP A 8 5.90 -11.52 6.46
CA ASP A 8 4.67 -12.29 6.26
C ASP A 8 3.44 -11.37 6.13
N TYR A 9 3.38 -10.28 6.89
CA TYR A 9 2.33 -9.28 6.76
C TYR A 9 2.40 -8.57 5.40
N PHE A 10 3.60 -8.27 4.91
CA PHE A 10 3.75 -7.69 3.57
C PHE A 10 3.25 -8.64 2.48
N ASP A 11 3.56 -9.93 2.59
CA ASP A 11 3.07 -10.94 1.65
C ASP A 11 1.55 -11.00 1.65
N LEU A 12 0.94 -10.95 2.82
CA LEU A 12 -0.51 -10.96 2.97
C LEU A 12 -1.13 -9.69 2.35
N LEU A 13 -0.53 -8.53 2.58
CA LEU A 13 -0.98 -7.28 1.99
C LEU A 13 -0.92 -7.32 0.46
N CYS A 14 0.18 -7.82 -0.10
CA CYS A 14 0.33 -7.96 -1.55
C CYS A 14 -0.75 -8.89 -2.13
N ALA A 15 -1.04 -10.01 -1.47
CA ALA A 15 -2.07 -10.95 -1.90
C ALA A 15 -3.45 -10.27 -1.93
N GLU A 16 -3.80 -9.49 -0.91
CA GLU A 16 -5.08 -8.77 -0.86
C GLU A 16 -5.14 -7.65 -1.92
N LEU A 17 -4.04 -6.97 -2.17
CA LEU A 17 -3.99 -5.96 -3.24
C LEU A 17 -4.15 -6.61 -4.62
N GLU A 18 -3.57 -7.77 -4.84
CA GLU A 18 -3.73 -8.52 -6.10
C GLU A 18 -5.19 -8.97 -6.30
N LEU A 19 -5.87 -9.42 -5.25
CA LEU A 19 -7.29 -9.74 -5.31
C LEU A 19 -8.14 -8.51 -5.64
N THR A 20 -7.78 -7.36 -5.09
CA THR A 20 -8.45 -6.09 -5.38
C THR A 20 -8.31 -5.73 -6.86
N VAL A 21 -7.10 -5.86 -7.41
CA VAL A 21 -6.86 -5.64 -8.84
C VAL A 21 -7.67 -6.61 -9.70
N ALA A 22 -7.76 -7.87 -9.30
CA ALA A 22 -8.55 -8.86 -10.04
C ALA A 22 -10.03 -8.48 -10.11
N ILE A 23 -10.60 -8.02 -9.00
CA ILE A 23 -12.00 -7.56 -8.95
C ILE A 23 -12.19 -6.33 -9.86
N LEU A 24 -11.29 -5.35 -9.77
CA LEU A 24 -11.35 -4.15 -10.59
C LEU A 24 -11.18 -4.47 -12.08
N SER A 25 -10.40 -5.50 -12.40
CA SER A 25 -10.10 -5.91 -13.78
C SER A 25 -11.27 -6.54 -14.50
N GLU A 26 -12.35 -6.90 -13.80
CA GLU A 26 -13.61 -7.32 -14.41
C GLU A 26 -14.21 -6.20 -15.28
N ASN A 27 -13.86 -4.94 -14.98
CA ASN A 27 -14.23 -3.79 -15.80
C ASN A 27 -13.04 -2.83 -15.91
N LYS A 28 -12.02 -3.23 -16.68
CA LYS A 28 -10.76 -2.48 -16.81
C LYS A 28 -10.95 -1.06 -17.32
N GLY A 29 -11.82 -0.86 -18.30
CA GLY A 29 -12.01 0.46 -18.89
C GLY A 29 -12.51 1.49 -17.89
N LYS A 30 -13.51 1.11 -17.08
CA LYS A 30 -14.09 1.95 -16.03
C LYS A 30 -13.12 2.17 -14.86
N ASN A 31 -12.33 1.15 -14.52
CA ASN A 31 -11.52 1.13 -13.30
C ASN A 31 -10.03 1.37 -13.56
N ARG A 32 -9.64 1.84 -14.74
CA ARG A 32 -8.23 1.99 -15.14
C ARG A 32 -7.40 2.76 -14.12
N ASN A 33 -7.87 3.94 -13.72
CA ASN A 33 -7.12 4.77 -12.77
C ASN A 33 -6.99 4.09 -11.41
N PHE A 34 -8.06 3.49 -10.95
CA PHE A 34 -8.09 2.80 -9.68
C PHE A 34 -7.11 1.61 -9.67
N ILE A 35 -7.10 0.82 -10.75
CA ILE A 35 -6.15 -0.29 -10.93
C ILE A 35 -4.71 0.21 -10.88
N ASN A 36 -4.41 1.30 -11.60
CA ASN A 36 -3.07 1.87 -11.63
C ASN A 36 -2.62 2.31 -10.23
N HIS A 37 -3.51 2.92 -9.45
CA HIS A 37 -3.21 3.38 -8.10
C HIS A 37 -3.00 2.21 -7.12
N VAL A 38 -3.81 1.17 -7.22
CA VAL A 38 -3.59 -0.05 -6.42
C VAL A 38 -2.25 -0.69 -6.77
N ASN A 39 -1.88 -0.71 -8.04
CA ASN A 39 -0.58 -1.23 -8.47
C ASN A 39 0.60 -0.40 -7.95
N VAL A 40 0.45 0.93 -7.85
CA VAL A 40 1.47 1.79 -7.21
C VAL A 40 1.67 1.37 -5.75
N ILE A 41 0.58 1.16 -5.02
CA ILE A 41 0.65 0.72 -3.61
C ILE A 41 1.32 -0.66 -3.53
N LYS A 42 0.92 -1.59 -4.37
CA LYS A 42 1.51 -2.94 -4.41
C LYS A 42 3.01 -2.91 -4.69
N THR A 43 3.42 -2.15 -5.69
CA THR A 43 4.85 -1.99 -6.03
C THR A 43 5.63 -1.38 -4.87
N SER A 44 5.02 -0.43 -4.16
CA SER A 44 5.64 0.19 -2.97
C SER A 44 5.82 -0.81 -1.84
N VAL A 45 4.85 -1.70 -1.61
CA VAL A 45 4.98 -2.77 -0.62
C VAL A 45 6.14 -3.71 -0.98
N TYR A 46 6.24 -4.11 -2.25
CA TYR A 46 7.36 -4.94 -2.72
C TYR A 46 8.70 -4.24 -2.54
N ALA A 47 8.77 -2.93 -2.81
CA ALA A 47 10.00 -2.17 -2.64
C ALA A 47 10.48 -2.18 -1.18
N VAL A 48 9.57 -2.00 -0.23
CA VAL A 48 9.90 -2.04 1.20
C VAL A 48 10.34 -3.46 1.60
N LYS A 49 9.58 -4.46 1.19
CA LYS A 49 9.88 -5.86 1.48
C LYS A 49 11.27 -6.25 0.96
N ASP A 50 11.53 -5.99 -0.31
CA ASP A 50 12.81 -6.33 -0.95
C ASP A 50 13.96 -5.57 -0.30
N GLY A 51 13.76 -4.30 0.03
CA GLY A 51 14.76 -3.49 0.70
C GLY A 51 15.14 -4.05 2.07
N ILE A 52 14.16 -4.49 2.84
CA ILE A 52 14.39 -5.11 4.15
C ILE A 52 15.11 -6.45 4.01
N GLU A 53 14.69 -7.30 3.07
CA GLU A 53 15.30 -8.60 2.83
C GLU A 53 16.75 -8.48 2.35
N LEU A 54 17.03 -7.56 1.44
CA LEU A 54 18.37 -7.36 0.89
C LEU A 54 19.29 -6.63 1.86
N ASN A 55 18.73 -5.88 2.80
CA ASN A 55 19.47 -5.06 3.75
C ASN A 55 20.54 -4.16 3.08
N ASP A 56 20.22 -3.63 1.89
CA ASP A 56 21.09 -2.77 1.11
C ASP A 56 20.34 -1.50 0.70
N LYS A 57 20.39 -0.52 1.60
CA LYS A 57 19.73 0.78 1.40
C LYS A 57 20.24 1.53 0.18
N SER A 58 21.54 1.45 -0.11
CA SER A 58 22.13 2.25 -1.18
C SER A 58 21.59 1.86 -2.57
N LYS A 59 21.34 0.57 -2.79
CA LYS A 59 20.74 0.08 -4.04
C LYS A 59 19.27 0.42 -4.15
N MET A 60 18.56 0.38 -3.04
CA MET A 60 17.09 0.57 -3.02
C MET A 60 16.68 2.03 -2.94
N TYR A 61 17.56 2.93 -2.49
CA TYR A 61 17.22 4.31 -2.20
C TYR A 61 16.59 5.07 -3.38
N PRO A 62 17.15 5.03 -4.61
CA PRO A 62 16.52 5.72 -5.74
C PRO A 62 15.13 5.20 -6.06
N PHE A 63 14.94 3.88 -5.96
CA PHE A 63 13.65 3.24 -6.21
C PHE A 63 12.62 3.58 -5.14
N LEU A 64 13.03 3.56 -3.86
CA LEU A 64 12.18 3.97 -2.74
C LEU A 64 11.72 5.41 -2.89
N LYS A 65 12.62 6.31 -3.28
CA LYS A 65 12.30 7.72 -3.49
C LYS A 65 11.27 7.90 -4.60
N LEU A 66 11.44 7.20 -5.71
CA LEU A 66 10.49 7.21 -6.82
C LEU A 66 9.11 6.70 -6.37
N GLN A 67 9.07 5.57 -5.65
CA GLN A 67 7.82 5.01 -5.16
C GLN A 67 7.13 5.92 -4.15
N LEU A 68 7.90 6.57 -3.28
CA LEU A 68 7.35 7.54 -2.33
C LEU A 68 6.64 8.69 -3.06
N ASN A 69 7.26 9.23 -4.10
CA ASN A 69 6.65 10.28 -4.91
C ASN A 69 5.36 9.81 -5.57
N CYS A 70 5.34 8.57 -6.09
CA CYS A 70 4.12 7.98 -6.66
C CYS A 70 3.02 7.81 -5.62
N LEU A 71 3.36 7.38 -4.41
CA LEU A 71 2.40 7.26 -3.30
C LEU A 71 1.79 8.61 -2.93
N ILE A 72 2.61 9.65 -2.85
CA ILE A 72 2.15 11.00 -2.53
C ILE A 72 1.16 11.48 -3.61
N GLU A 73 1.43 11.21 -4.87
CA GLU A 73 0.50 11.53 -5.96
C GLU A 73 -0.84 10.81 -5.82
N VAL A 74 -0.81 9.52 -5.44
CA VAL A 74 -2.03 8.74 -5.17
C VAL A 74 -2.81 9.36 -4.01
N GLU A 75 -2.15 9.70 -2.92
CA GLU A 75 -2.76 10.35 -1.77
C GLU A 75 -3.46 11.64 -2.16
N GLN A 76 -2.78 12.50 -2.89
CA GLN A 76 -3.32 13.79 -3.33
C GLN A 76 -4.51 13.62 -4.27
N PHE A 77 -4.45 12.66 -5.16
CA PHE A 77 -5.56 12.36 -6.08
C PHE A 77 -6.84 12.02 -5.30
N TYR A 78 -6.75 11.13 -4.31
CA TYR A 78 -7.94 10.69 -3.57
C TYR A 78 -8.36 11.67 -2.48
N SER A 79 -7.45 12.39 -1.86
CA SER A 79 -7.81 13.40 -0.86
C SER A 79 -8.54 14.59 -1.48
N SER A 80 -8.30 14.90 -2.74
CA SER A 80 -9.02 15.95 -3.47
C SER A 80 -10.25 15.44 -4.23
N SER A 81 -10.47 14.15 -4.29
CA SER A 81 -11.59 13.54 -5.00
C SER A 81 -12.86 13.62 -4.18
N LYS A 82 -13.93 14.13 -4.80
CA LYS A 82 -15.27 14.21 -4.17
C LYS A 82 -16.24 13.14 -4.68
N LYS A 83 -15.81 12.29 -5.61
CA LYS A 83 -16.69 11.24 -6.16
C LYS A 83 -16.76 10.07 -5.20
N GLU A 84 -17.98 9.72 -4.80
CA GLU A 84 -18.26 8.46 -4.13
C GLU A 84 -18.64 7.40 -5.15
N ILE A 85 -17.98 6.25 -5.06
CA ILE A 85 -18.35 5.06 -5.82
C ILE A 85 -19.05 4.12 -4.86
N LYS A 86 -20.28 3.71 -5.19
CA LYS A 86 -21.00 2.70 -4.40
C LYS A 86 -20.60 1.32 -4.87
N ASN A 87 -19.82 0.63 -4.05
CA ASN A 87 -19.39 -0.74 -4.34
C ASN A 87 -18.96 -1.42 -3.05
N TYR A 88 -19.88 -2.17 -2.43
CA TYR A 88 -19.59 -2.78 -1.14
C TYR A 88 -18.49 -3.84 -1.19
N VAL A 89 -18.33 -4.55 -2.31
CA VAL A 89 -17.27 -5.56 -2.46
C VAL A 89 -15.90 -4.87 -2.46
N LEU A 90 -15.76 -3.81 -3.25
CA LEU A 90 -14.53 -3.04 -3.31
C LEU A 90 -14.23 -2.36 -1.98
N LYS A 91 -15.26 -1.80 -1.33
CA LYS A 91 -15.12 -1.18 -0.01
C LYS A 91 -14.60 -2.19 1.02
N ALA A 92 -15.20 -3.38 1.05
CA ALA A 92 -14.77 -4.44 1.97
C ALA A 92 -13.32 -4.87 1.72
N ARG A 93 -12.93 -4.99 0.44
CA ARG A 93 -11.55 -5.33 0.09
C ARG A 93 -10.55 -4.27 0.53
N LEU A 94 -10.86 -3.00 0.32
CA LEU A 94 -9.99 -1.91 0.75
C LEU A 94 -9.89 -1.84 2.27
N GLN A 95 -10.97 -2.08 3.00
CA GLN A 95 -10.94 -2.14 4.45
C GLN A 95 -10.04 -3.27 4.95
N LYS A 96 -10.05 -4.41 4.28
CA LYS A 96 -9.16 -5.52 4.60
C LYS A 96 -7.70 -5.16 4.33
N CYS A 97 -7.41 -4.54 3.20
CA CYS A 97 -6.06 -4.04 2.89
C CYS A 97 -5.58 -3.05 3.97
N LYS A 98 -6.44 -2.12 4.39
CA LYS A 98 -6.11 -1.16 5.45
C LYS A 98 -5.79 -1.86 6.77
N ALA A 99 -6.59 -2.85 7.15
CA ALA A 99 -6.36 -3.60 8.39
C ALA A 99 -4.99 -4.29 8.37
N ILE A 100 -4.62 -4.91 7.25
CA ILE A 100 -3.32 -5.56 7.09
C ILE A 100 -2.19 -4.53 7.07
N ALA A 101 -2.38 -3.40 6.38
CA ALA A 101 -1.40 -2.32 6.36
C ALA A 101 -1.16 -1.74 7.76
N ASN A 102 -2.20 -1.67 8.60
CA ASN A 102 -2.06 -1.28 10.00
C ASN A 102 -1.23 -2.29 10.80
N LEU A 103 -1.36 -3.59 10.52
CA LEU A 103 -0.51 -4.61 11.11
C LEU A 103 0.96 -4.43 10.70
N CYS A 104 1.21 -4.10 9.43
CA CYS A 104 2.55 -3.79 8.95
C CYS A 104 3.13 -2.58 9.68
N ASP A 105 2.34 -1.54 9.87
CA ASP A 105 2.75 -0.32 10.57
C ASP A 105 3.12 -0.62 12.02
N THR A 106 2.27 -1.35 12.74
CA THR A 106 2.53 -1.74 14.12
C THR A 106 3.78 -2.62 14.24
N ALA A 107 3.95 -3.58 13.34
CA ALA A 107 5.13 -4.43 13.32
C ALA A 107 6.40 -3.61 13.04
N MET A 108 6.33 -2.65 12.11
CA MET A 108 7.46 -1.77 11.79
C MET A 108 7.85 -0.91 12.99
N LEU A 109 6.88 -0.39 13.73
CA LEU A 109 7.15 0.40 14.95
C LEU A 109 7.97 -0.38 15.96
N SER A 110 7.73 -1.68 16.12
CA SER A 110 8.49 -2.51 17.04
C SER A 110 9.92 -2.78 16.59
N LEU A 111 10.26 -2.48 15.34
CA LEU A 111 11.56 -2.73 14.72
C LEU A 111 12.30 -1.44 14.32
N LEU A 112 11.85 -0.27 14.80
CA LEU A 112 12.41 1.03 14.40
C LEU A 112 13.91 1.18 14.65
N LEU A 113 14.42 0.51 15.70
CA LEU A 113 15.86 0.55 16.02
C LEU A 113 16.70 -0.37 15.11
N GLU A 114 16.06 -1.27 14.39
CA GLU A 114 16.71 -2.28 13.55
C GLU A 114 16.52 -2.02 12.06
N ILE A 115 15.47 -1.28 11.69
CA ILE A 115 15.07 -1.03 10.32
C ILE A 115 15.14 0.48 10.04
N ASP A 116 15.57 0.83 8.85
CA ASP A 116 15.74 2.21 8.42
C ASP A 116 14.43 3.01 8.42
N ASP A 117 14.48 4.26 8.85
CA ASP A 117 13.35 5.17 8.92
C ASP A 117 12.65 5.38 7.57
N ASP A 118 13.37 5.28 6.45
CA ASP A 118 12.79 5.47 5.13
C ASP A 118 11.76 4.37 4.81
N TYR A 119 11.98 3.14 5.28
CA TYR A 119 11.00 2.07 5.14
C TYR A 119 9.74 2.33 5.97
N TYR A 120 9.92 2.83 7.19
CA TYR A 120 8.79 3.24 8.03
C TYR A 120 7.96 4.33 7.36
N ARG A 121 8.63 5.33 6.78
CA ARG A 121 7.96 6.41 6.04
C ARG A 121 7.12 5.85 4.89
N MET A 122 7.67 4.89 4.14
CA MET A 122 6.93 4.22 3.06
C MET A 122 5.66 3.54 3.57
N ILE A 123 5.73 2.82 4.68
CA ILE A 123 4.58 2.15 5.28
C ILE A 123 3.51 3.17 5.71
N SER A 124 3.92 4.30 6.29
CA SER A 124 2.99 5.36 6.68
C SER A 124 2.24 5.91 5.46
N HIS A 125 2.93 6.12 4.35
CA HIS A 125 2.30 6.60 3.12
C HIS A 125 1.43 5.53 2.45
N ILE A 126 1.80 4.27 2.50
CA ILE A 126 0.96 3.17 2.03
C ILE A 126 -0.38 3.17 2.80
N ASN A 127 -0.32 3.27 4.12
CA ASN A 127 -1.51 3.36 4.97
C ASN A 127 -2.37 4.59 4.62
N TYR A 128 -1.73 5.73 4.45
CA TYR A 128 -2.43 6.97 4.13
C TYR A 128 -3.12 6.88 2.76
N ALA A 129 -2.43 6.35 1.75
CA ALA A 129 -3.00 6.16 0.41
C ALA A 129 -4.23 5.25 0.45
N LEU A 130 -4.15 4.11 1.14
CA LEU A 130 -5.29 3.19 1.29
C LEU A 130 -6.45 3.86 2.02
N THR A 131 -6.17 4.66 3.03
CA THR A 131 -7.19 5.39 3.79
C THR A 131 -7.92 6.38 2.89
N GLU A 132 -7.20 7.19 2.12
CA GLU A 132 -7.80 8.17 1.23
C GLU A 132 -8.58 7.51 0.09
N MET A 133 -8.06 6.43 -0.48
CA MET A 133 -8.79 5.64 -1.48
C MET A 133 -10.10 5.10 -0.92
N SER A 134 -10.07 4.56 0.29
CA SER A 134 -11.24 3.96 0.93
C SER A 134 -12.35 4.98 1.20
N LYS A 135 -11.99 6.25 1.45
CA LYS A 135 -12.97 7.33 1.68
C LYS A 135 -13.80 7.65 0.44
N THR A 136 -13.31 7.35 -0.76
CA THR A 136 -14.03 7.62 -2.00
C THR A 136 -15.02 6.52 -2.38
N ILE A 137 -15.08 5.45 -1.60
CA ILE A 137 -15.93 4.30 -1.86
C ILE A 137 -16.87 4.08 -0.69
N SER A 138 -18.15 3.87 -0.98
CA SER A 138 -19.17 3.57 0.03
C SER A 138 -19.75 2.16 -0.20
N TYR A 139 -20.44 1.68 0.81
CA TYR A 139 -21.12 0.38 0.75
C TYR A 139 -22.33 0.37 -0.19
#